data_cb0b4f72246186ca6785902c6bf87c5b
#
_entry.id   cb0b4f72246186ca6785902c6bf87c5b
#
_cell.length_a   1.000
_cell.length_b   1.000
_cell.length_c   1.000
_cell.angle_alpha   90.00
_cell.angle_beta   90.00
_cell.angle_gamma   90.00
#
_symmetry.space_group_name_H-M   'P 1'
#
loop_
_entity.id
_entity.type
_entity.pdbx_description
1 polymer ?
#
loop_
_entity_poly.entity_id
_entity_poly.type
_entity_poly.pdbx_seq_one_letter_code
_entity_poly.pdbx_strand_id
1 'polypeptide(L)'
;MKTNDVWKRARRIPVMLITEGLCVGLVGGFVVLLYRVALTFAGDWLVKILSYMKGNPFRCVVWFLILAALAWIVGKLVKWEPMISGSGIPQVEGEIAGRLSQNWKRVLPAKFAGGFLCMLGGLSLGREGPSIQLGAMAGQGISRALGRGKREEKFLMTCGASAGLSAAFHAPLAGMMFAVEEIHKTFSIPILLPVMTASVTADYIASHILGLDPVFRFQITKYLPQNYYWLLILLGILVGVSGVFYNWGDVKGPGIVSQNSVYERNRPSVDRLSDCGSIGDCDAVGIGKWFGLDCQPDTG
;
A
#
# COMPACT_ATOMS: atom_id res chain seq x y z
N MET A 1 36.36 -18.04 18.12
CA MET A 1 35.76 -16.87 17.44
C MET A 1 35.94 -15.68 18.40
N LYS A 2 36.78 -14.69 18.07
CA LYS A 2 37.17 -13.61 19.01
C LYS A 2 35.96 -12.71 19.27
N THR A 3 35.65 -12.44 20.54
CA THR A 3 34.58 -11.53 21.00
C THR A 3 34.56 -10.19 20.27
N ASN A 4 35.72 -9.65 19.91
CA ASN A 4 35.87 -8.42 19.13
C ASN A 4 35.22 -8.45 17.73
N ASP A 5 35.13 -9.63 17.08
CA ASP A 5 34.54 -9.74 15.75
C ASP A 5 33.01 -9.77 15.78
N VAL A 6 32.46 -10.29 16.89
CA VAL A 6 30.99 -10.28 17.13
C VAL A 6 30.52 -8.85 17.40
N TRP A 7 31.24 -8.06 18.20
CA TRP A 7 30.92 -6.67 18.49
C TRP A 7 31.07 -5.75 17.26
N LYS A 8 32.07 -5.97 16.43
CA LYS A 8 32.25 -5.25 15.16
C LYS A 8 31.13 -5.58 14.16
N ARG A 9 30.68 -6.82 14.13
CA ARG A 9 29.56 -7.25 13.26
C ARG A 9 28.23 -6.68 13.75
N ALA A 10 27.98 -6.69 15.06
CA ALA A 10 26.79 -6.12 15.68
C ALA A 10 26.66 -4.59 15.45
N ARG A 11 27.78 -3.85 15.36
CA ARG A 11 27.78 -2.42 15.03
C ARG A 11 27.67 -2.12 13.53
N ARG A 12 28.18 -3.00 12.66
CA ARG A 12 28.15 -2.77 11.20
C ARG A 12 26.76 -2.98 10.58
N ILE A 13 25.99 -3.92 11.11
CA ILE A 13 24.65 -4.24 10.57
C ILE A 13 23.70 -3.04 10.58
N PRO A 14 23.50 -2.30 11.69
CA PRO A 14 22.59 -1.16 11.69
C PRO A 14 23.06 0.00 10.79
N VAL A 15 24.34 0.30 10.73
CA VAL A 15 24.88 1.36 9.85
C VAL A 15 24.69 1.00 8.38
N MET A 16 24.92 -0.24 8.02
CA MET A 16 24.72 -0.74 6.66
C MET A 16 23.24 -0.69 6.26
N LEU A 17 22.33 -1.08 7.16
CA LEU A 17 20.90 -0.99 6.92
C LEU A 17 20.40 0.45 6.77
N ILE A 18 20.99 1.40 7.48
CA ILE A 18 20.66 2.84 7.34
C ILE A 18 21.06 3.34 5.94
N THR A 19 22.28 3.03 5.47
CA THR A 19 22.74 3.44 4.13
C THR A 19 21.92 2.77 3.02
N GLU A 20 21.54 1.51 3.20
CA GLU A 20 20.66 0.78 2.29
C GLU A 20 19.22 1.35 2.35
N GLY A 21 18.74 1.71 3.54
CA GLY A 21 17.47 2.41 3.72
C GLY A 21 17.42 3.73 2.97
N LEU A 22 18.52 4.51 3.00
CA LEU A 22 18.65 5.73 2.21
C LEU A 22 18.56 5.44 0.70
N CYS A 23 19.29 4.44 0.19
CA CYS A 23 19.20 4.04 -1.21
C CYS A 23 17.79 3.61 -1.60
N VAL A 24 17.12 2.83 -0.74
CA VAL A 24 15.72 2.42 -0.96
C VAL A 24 14.78 3.62 -0.94
N GLY A 25 15.01 4.59 -0.04
CA GLY A 25 14.26 5.84 0.03
C GLY A 25 14.39 6.66 -1.25
N LEU A 26 15.61 6.78 -1.80
CA LEU A 26 15.87 7.46 -3.06
C LEU A 26 15.13 6.79 -4.23
N VAL A 27 15.36 5.49 -4.44
CA VAL A 27 14.78 4.77 -5.59
C VAL A 27 13.28 4.57 -5.43
N GLY A 28 12.82 4.10 -4.24
CA GLY A 28 11.41 3.90 -3.96
C GLY A 28 10.62 5.20 -3.98
N GLY A 29 11.17 6.26 -3.38
CA GLY A 29 10.60 7.60 -3.43
C GLY A 29 10.47 8.12 -4.86
N PHE A 30 11.50 7.95 -5.69
CA PHE A 30 11.48 8.36 -7.09
C PHE A 30 10.44 7.58 -7.92
N VAL A 31 10.36 6.26 -7.75
CA VAL A 31 9.36 5.42 -8.44
C VAL A 31 7.94 5.86 -8.08
N VAL A 32 7.68 6.10 -6.79
CA VAL A 32 6.35 6.54 -6.33
C VAL A 32 6.05 7.97 -6.76
N LEU A 33 7.06 8.85 -6.77
CA LEU A 33 6.94 10.19 -7.33
C LEU A 33 6.50 10.15 -8.80
N LEU A 34 7.17 9.35 -9.64
CA LEU A 34 6.78 9.16 -11.04
C LEU A 34 5.35 8.63 -11.16
N TYR A 35 4.97 7.68 -10.31
CA TYR A 35 3.61 7.16 -10.28
C TYR A 35 2.60 8.24 -9.91
N ARG A 36 2.89 9.06 -8.91
CA ARG A 36 2.04 10.18 -8.50
C ARG A 36 1.85 11.21 -9.62
N VAL A 37 2.93 11.57 -10.30
CA VAL A 37 2.89 12.47 -11.46
C VAL A 37 2.06 11.86 -12.59
N ALA A 38 2.28 10.57 -12.90
CA ALA A 38 1.50 9.86 -13.91
C ALA A 38 -0.01 9.84 -13.60
N LEU A 39 -0.39 9.59 -12.34
CA LEU A 39 -1.79 9.62 -11.92
C LEU A 39 -2.40 11.04 -12.07
N THR A 40 -1.66 12.09 -11.74
CA THR A 40 -2.12 13.47 -11.93
C THR A 40 -2.36 13.77 -13.41
N PHE A 41 -1.42 13.40 -14.29
CA PHE A 41 -1.62 13.51 -15.74
C PHE A 41 -2.83 12.72 -16.23
N ALA A 42 -3.03 11.48 -15.76
CA ALA A 42 -4.19 10.68 -16.14
C ALA A 42 -5.51 11.36 -15.72
N GLY A 43 -5.56 11.93 -14.52
CA GLY A 43 -6.70 12.68 -14.02
C GLY A 43 -7.01 13.93 -14.86
N ASP A 44 -5.98 14.74 -15.19
CA ASP A 44 -6.13 15.93 -16.01
C ASP A 44 -6.64 15.59 -17.43
N TRP A 45 -6.10 14.53 -18.02
CA TRP A 45 -6.55 14.02 -19.30
C TRP A 45 -7.99 13.55 -19.27
N LEU A 46 -8.37 12.82 -18.23
CA LEU A 46 -9.75 12.38 -18.02
C LEU A 46 -10.72 13.56 -17.99
N VAL A 47 -10.41 14.61 -17.22
CA VAL A 47 -11.25 15.83 -17.14
C VAL A 47 -11.39 16.49 -18.51
N LYS A 48 -10.30 16.59 -19.28
CA LYS A 48 -10.33 17.11 -20.65
C LYS A 48 -11.21 16.27 -21.59
N ILE A 49 -11.07 14.94 -21.51
CA ILE A 49 -11.89 14.00 -22.31
C ILE A 49 -13.36 14.13 -21.94
N LEU A 50 -13.70 14.16 -20.65
CA LEU A 50 -15.07 14.31 -20.18
C LEU A 50 -15.69 15.65 -20.59
N SER A 51 -14.91 16.74 -20.54
CA SER A 51 -15.37 18.06 -20.99
C SER A 51 -15.63 18.10 -22.51
N TYR A 52 -14.80 17.40 -23.32
CA TYR A 52 -14.99 17.26 -24.75
C TYR A 52 -16.21 16.42 -25.15
N MET A 53 -16.64 15.50 -24.27
CA MET A 53 -17.81 14.65 -24.53
C MET A 53 -19.14 15.34 -24.25
N LYS A 54 -19.17 16.42 -23.47
CA LYS A 54 -20.41 17.15 -23.17
C LYS A 54 -21.10 17.62 -24.47
N GLY A 55 -22.35 17.20 -24.63
CA GLY A 55 -23.23 17.66 -25.71
C GLY A 55 -23.30 16.77 -26.96
N ASN A 56 -22.57 15.67 -27.04
CA ASN A 56 -22.68 14.78 -28.21
C ASN A 56 -22.76 13.28 -27.78
N PRO A 57 -23.92 12.64 -27.94
CA PRO A 57 -24.12 11.25 -27.49
C PRO A 57 -23.22 10.22 -28.22
N PHE A 58 -22.86 10.48 -29.47
CA PHE A 58 -21.96 9.60 -30.22
C PHE A 58 -20.56 9.51 -29.57
N ARG A 59 -20.05 10.62 -29.06
CA ARG A 59 -18.74 10.64 -28.34
C ARG A 59 -18.80 9.82 -27.05
N CYS A 60 -19.95 9.81 -26.36
CA CYS A 60 -20.14 8.95 -25.18
C CYS A 60 -20.04 7.46 -25.55
N VAL A 61 -20.63 7.04 -26.67
CA VAL A 61 -20.52 5.64 -27.13
C VAL A 61 -19.05 5.28 -27.43
N VAL A 62 -18.33 6.15 -28.12
CA VAL A 62 -16.90 5.93 -28.40
C VAL A 62 -16.09 5.80 -27.09
N TRP A 63 -16.40 6.61 -26.09
CA TRP A 63 -15.75 6.52 -24.78
C TRP A 63 -16.02 5.18 -24.08
N PHE A 64 -17.26 4.68 -24.13
CA PHE A 64 -17.58 3.35 -23.58
C PHE A 64 -16.79 2.24 -24.27
N LEU A 65 -16.57 2.32 -25.58
CA LEU A 65 -15.71 1.37 -26.29
C LEU A 65 -14.24 1.46 -25.83
N ILE A 66 -13.74 2.67 -25.60
CA ILE A 66 -12.39 2.89 -25.06
C ILE A 66 -12.29 2.29 -23.65
N LEU A 67 -13.28 2.53 -22.79
CA LEU A 67 -13.33 1.95 -21.44
C LEU A 67 -13.34 0.41 -21.47
N ALA A 68 -14.09 -0.19 -22.38
CA ALA A 68 -14.11 -1.65 -22.58
C ALA A 68 -12.73 -2.18 -23.01
N ALA A 69 -12.05 -1.46 -23.91
CA ALA A 69 -10.68 -1.80 -24.32
C ALA A 69 -9.68 -1.66 -23.16
N LEU A 70 -9.76 -0.59 -22.37
CA LEU A 70 -8.92 -0.39 -21.18
C LEU A 70 -9.16 -1.50 -20.15
N ALA A 71 -10.43 -1.84 -19.88
CA ALA A 71 -10.78 -2.93 -18.96
C ALA A 71 -10.21 -4.27 -19.44
N TRP A 72 -10.25 -4.55 -20.76
CA TRP A 72 -9.67 -5.76 -21.33
C TRP A 72 -8.13 -5.80 -21.16
N ILE A 73 -7.44 -4.68 -21.40
CA ILE A 73 -5.99 -4.57 -21.21
C ILE A 73 -5.61 -4.81 -19.73
N VAL A 74 -6.31 -4.12 -18.81
CA VAL A 74 -6.10 -4.30 -17.36
C VAL A 74 -6.40 -5.75 -16.95
N GLY A 75 -7.47 -6.35 -17.47
CA GLY A 75 -7.79 -7.74 -17.22
C GLY A 75 -6.69 -8.71 -17.68
N LYS A 76 -6.06 -8.46 -18.84
CA LYS A 76 -4.88 -9.22 -19.29
C LYS A 76 -3.68 -9.01 -18.37
N LEU A 77 -3.46 -7.78 -17.92
CA LEU A 77 -2.35 -7.44 -17.03
C LEU A 77 -2.49 -8.15 -15.68
N VAL A 78 -3.70 -8.18 -15.11
CA VAL A 78 -4.00 -8.92 -13.87
C VAL A 78 -3.86 -10.44 -14.06
N LYS A 79 -4.24 -10.98 -15.23
CA LYS A 79 -4.01 -12.41 -15.53
C LYS A 79 -2.53 -12.75 -15.67
N TRP A 80 -1.73 -11.83 -16.20
CA TRP A 80 -0.28 -12.01 -16.35
C TRP A 80 0.46 -11.95 -15.01
N GLU A 81 0.06 -11.01 -14.14
CA GLU A 81 0.63 -10.85 -12.80
C GLU A 81 -0.49 -10.65 -11.76
N PRO A 82 -1.01 -11.74 -11.17
CA PRO A 82 -2.12 -11.66 -10.23
C PRO A 82 -1.83 -10.85 -8.97
N MET A 83 -0.55 -10.68 -8.59
CA MET A 83 -0.13 -9.93 -7.39
C MET A 83 -0.38 -8.42 -7.48
N ILE A 84 -0.74 -7.89 -8.65
CA ILE A 84 -1.13 -6.48 -8.81
C ILE A 84 -2.61 -6.23 -8.46
N SER A 85 -3.40 -7.28 -8.26
CA SER A 85 -4.81 -7.17 -7.88
C SER A 85 -4.97 -6.56 -6.50
N GLY A 86 -6.06 -5.83 -6.28
CA GLY A 86 -6.37 -5.21 -5.00
C GLY A 86 -5.46 -4.02 -4.64
N SER A 87 -5.43 -3.66 -3.35
CA SER A 87 -4.69 -2.50 -2.86
C SER A 87 -3.17 -2.66 -3.00
N GLY A 88 -2.64 -3.85 -2.72
CA GLY A 88 -1.20 -4.14 -2.70
C GLY A 88 -0.62 -4.25 -1.29
N ILE A 89 -1.30 -3.71 -0.27
CA ILE A 89 -0.86 -3.79 1.13
C ILE A 89 -0.84 -5.25 1.61
N PRO A 90 -1.92 -6.04 1.47
CA PRO A 90 -1.93 -7.44 1.89
C PRO A 90 -0.89 -8.31 1.18
N GLN A 91 -0.58 -7.98 -0.09
CA GLN A 91 0.43 -8.68 -0.85
C GLN A 91 1.84 -8.44 -0.27
N VAL A 92 2.16 -7.18 0.08
CA VAL A 92 3.44 -6.82 0.71
C VAL A 92 3.55 -7.44 2.09
N GLU A 93 2.50 -7.36 2.89
CA GLU A 93 2.41 -7.98 4.22
C GLU A 93 2.61 -9.50 4.13
N GLY A 94 1.90 -10.17 3.22
CA GLY A 94 2.01 -11.61 2.99
C GLY A 94 3.42 -12.04 2.58
N GLU A 95 4.14 -11.23 1.80
CA GLU A 95 5.52 -11.52 1.43
C GLU A 95 6.49 -11.33 2.60
N ILE A 96 6.34 -10.25 3.37
CA ILE A 96 7.15 -10.01 4.57
C ILE A 96 6.89 -11.10 5.62
N ALA A 97 5.64 -11.56 5.77
CA ALA A 97 5.31 -12.70 6.60
C ALA A 97 5.87 -14.04 6.06
N GLY A 98 6.31 -14.07 4.79
CA GLY A 98 6.82 -15.27 4.13
C GLY A 98 5.73 -16.21 3.60
N ARG A 99 4.49 -15.75 3.54
CA ARG A 99 3.32 -16.50 3.02
C ARG A 99 3.15 -16.38 1.51
N LEU A 100 3.64 -15.27 0.92
CA LEU A 100 3.57 -14.97 -0.51
C LEU A 100 4.98 -14.75 -1.07
N SER A 101 5.10 -14.82 -2.38
CA SER A 101 6.32 -14.48 -3.11
C SER A 101 5.95 -13.65 -4.34
N GLN A 102 6.48 -12.46 -4.43
CA GLN A 102 6.27 -11.53 -5.53
C GLN A 102 7.55 -11.38 -6.36
N ASN A 103 7.39 -11.08 -7.63
CA ASN A 103 8.51 -10.76 -8.50
C ASN A 103 8.51 -9.27 -8.82
N TRP A 104 9.41 -8.52 -8.18
CA TRP A 104 9.50 -7.07 -8.36
C TRP A 104 9.60 -6.63 -9.83
N LYS A 105 10.28 -7.42 -10.69
CA LYS A 105 10.45 -7.12 -12.12
C LYS A 105 9.13 -7.12 -12.90
N ARG A 106 8.15 -7.91 -12.44
CA ARG A 106 6.82 -8.00 -13.06
C ARG A 106 5.80 -7.12 -12.35
N VAL A 107 5.80 -7.17 -11.02
CA VAL A 107 4.81 -6.44 -10.20
C VAL A 107 4.98 -4.93 -10.36
N LEU A 108 6.20 -4.40 -10.31
CA LEU A 108 6.45 -2.97 -10.36
C LEU A 108 5.90 -2.32 -11.65
N PRO A 109 6.28 -2.75 -12.87
CA PRO A 109 5.74 -2.15 -14.10
C PRO A 109 4.25 -2.46 -14.30
N ALA A 110 3.78 -3.65 -13.92
CA ALA A 110 2.39 -4.03 -14.07
C ALA A 110 1.46 -3.23 -13.15
N LYS A 111 1.85 -3.04 -11.88
CA LYS A 111 1.09 -2.21 -10.93
C LYS A 111 1.06 -0.74 -11.36
N PHE A 112 2.19 -0.23 -11.81
CA PHE A 112 2.30 1.14 -12.32
C PHE A 112 1.37 1.36 -13.53
N ALA A 113 1.48 0.51 -14.54
CA ALA A 113 0.67 0.60 -15.75
C ALA A 113 -0.83 0.37 -15.46
N GLY A 114 -1.16 -0.64 -14.65
CA GLY A 114 -2.53 -0.94 -14.25
C GLY A 114 -3.19 0.22 -13.52
N GLY A 115 -2.52 0.82 -12.55
CA GLY A 115 -3.02 1.99 -11.82
C GLY A 115 -3.23 3.22 -12.72
N PHE A 116 -2.27 3.49 -13.62
CA PHE A 116 -2.39 4.57 -14.60
C PHE A 116 -3.59 4.38 -15.53
N LEU A 117 -3.75 3.17 -16.11
CA LEU A 117 -4.87 2.88 -17.02
C LEU A 117 -6.22 2.95 -16.32
N CYS A 118 -6.31 2.45 -15.10
CA CYS A 118 -7.53 2.54 -14.30
C CYS A 118 -7.90 3.99 -13.97
N MET A 119 -6.93 4.83 -13.62
CA MET A 119 -7.16 6.26 -13.36
C MET A 119 -7.59 6.99 -14.61
N LEU A 120 -6.95 6.69 -15.75
CA LEU A 120 -7.35 7.24 -17.06
C LEU A 120 -8.79 6.81 -17.44
N GLY A 121 -9.20 5.59 -17.07
CA GLY A 121 -10.57 5.10 -17.21
C GLY A 121 -11.58 5.73 -16.28
N GLY A 122 -11.17 6.61 -15.36
CA GLY A 122 -12.07 7.30 -14.42
C GLY A 122 -12.43 6.50 -13.18
N LEU A 123 -11.70 5.44 -12.88
CA LEU A 123 -11.90 4.69 -11.64
C LEU A 123 -11.30 5.47 -10.46
N SER A 124 -12.10 5.68 -9.42
CA SER A 124 -11.67 6.29 -8.17
C SER A 124 -10.84 5.31 -7.35
N LEU A 125 -9.61 5.05 -7.78
CA LEU A 125 -8.67 4.19 -7.05
C LEU A 125 -7.78 5.03 -6.14
N GLY A 126 -7.63 4.56 -4.90
CA GLY A 126 -6.66 5.14 -3.96
C GLY A 126 -5.23 4.97 -4.49
N ARG A 127 -4.39 5.96 -4.24
CA ARG A 127 -2.96 5.90 -4.58
C ARG A 127 -2.10 5.27 -3.48
N GLU A 128 -2.67 5.05 -2.31
CA GLU A 128 -2.00 4.59 -1.10
C GLU A 128 -1.42 3.19 -1.27
N GLY A 129 -2.28 2.20 -1.49
CA GLY A 129 -1.89 0.80 -1.65
C GLY A 129 -0.87 0.58 -2.77
N PRO A 130 -1.13 1.08 -3.98
CA PRO A 130 -0.16 1.00 -5.07
C PRO A 130 1.19 1.63 -4.74
N SER A 131 1.23 2.77 -4.04
CA SER A 131 2.48 3.43 -3.66
C SER A 131 3.29 2.59 -2.67
N ILE A 132 2.63 1.96 -1.69
CA ILE A 132 3.25 1.05 -0.74
C ILE A 132 3.84 -0.17 -1.47
N GLN A 133 3.07 -0.78 -2.39
CA GLN A 133 3.53 -1.94 -3.13
C GLN A 133 4.69 -1.59 -4.09
N LEU A 134 4.61 -0.48 -4.81
CA LEU A 134 5.69 -0.01 -5.69
C LEU A 134 6.97 0.27 -4.91
N GLY A 135 6.86 0.96 -3.77
CA GLY A 135 8.00 1.21 -2.88
C GLY A 135 8.60 -0.08 -2.33
N ALA A 136 7.77 -1.01 -1.85
CA ALA A 136 8.24 -2.31 -1.35
C ALA A 136 8.94 -3.12 -2.44
N MET A 137 8.42 -3.13 -3.68
CA MET A 137 9.05 -3.81 -4.82
C MET A 137 10.36 -3.16 -5.23
N ALA A 138 10.49 -1.83 -5.12
CA ALA A 138 11.77 -1.14 -5.30
C ALA A 138 12.79 -1.57 -4.23
N GLY A 139 12.38 -1.67 -2.97
CA GLY A 139 13.20 -2.20 -1.87
C GLY A 139 13.64 -3.65 -2.12
N GLN A 140 12.75 -4.51 -2.61
CA GLN A 140 13.07 -5.88 -3.01
C GLN A 140 14.10 -5.90 -4.15
N GLY A 141 13.90 -5.06 -5.15
CA GLY A 141 14.82 -4.94 -6.28
C GLY A 141 16.23 -4.58 -5.85
N ILE A 142 16.38 -3.59 -4.95
CA ILE A 142 17.66 -3.18 -4.40
C ILE A 142 18.28 -4.28 -3.55
N SER A 143 17.49 -4.93 -2.69
CA SER A 143 17.96 -6.05 -1.87
C SER A 143 18.57 -7.16 -2.72
N ARG A 144 17.89 -7.55 -3.79
CA ARG A 144 18.38 -8.60 -4.71
C ARG A 144 19.58 -8.15 -5.54
N ALA A 145 19.64 -6.87 -5.94
CA ALA A 145 20.79 -6.30 -6.63
C ALA A 145 22.05 -6.29 -5.74
N LEU A 146 21.87 -6.08 -4.44
CA LEU A 146 22.94 -6.12 -3.46
C LEU A 146 23.28 -7.55 -2.96
N GLY A 147 22.60 -8.58 -3.45
CA GLY A 147 22.79 -9.96 -3.04
C GLY A 147 22.45 -10.23 -1.57
N ARG A 148 21.49 -9.52 -1.02
CA ARG A 148 21.09 -9.64 0.39
C ARG A 148 20.28 -10.90 0.69
N GLY A 149 20.36 -11.36 1.94
CA GLY A 149 19.61 -12.51 2.41
C GLY A 149 18.12 -12.20 2.60
N LYS A 150 17.28 -13.23 2.71
CA LYS A 150 15.83 -13.13 2.87
C LYS A 150 15.38 -12.25 4.06
N ARG A 151 16.14 -12.23 5.16
CA ARG A 151 15.82 -11.38 6.32
C ARG A 151 16.06 -9.91 6.02
N GLU A 152 17.17 -9.58 5.37
CA GLU A 152 17.51 -8.22 4.95
C GLU A 152 16.56 -7.73 3.85
N GLU A 153 16.15 -8.62 2.92
CA GLU A 153 15.14 -8.34 1.90
C GLU A 153 13.84 -7.84 2.54
N LYS A 154 13.37 -8.48 3.61
CA LYS A 154 12.16 -8.05 4.34
C LYS A 154 12.32 -6.64 4.94
N PHE A 155 13.47 -6.34 5.52
CA PHE A 155 13.74 -5.01 6.06
C PHE A 155 13.77 -3.94 4.96
N LEU A 156 14.42 -4.22 3.84
CA LEU A 156 14.48 -3.27 2.73
C LEU A 156 13.13 -3.10 2.03
N MET A 157 12.30 -4.15 1.99
CA MET A 157 10.90 -4.03 1.53
C MET A 157 10.08 -3.15 2.47
N THR A 158 10.25 -3.26 3.79
CA THR A 158 9.60 -2.39 4.77
C THR A 158 10.05 -0.93 4.62
N CYS A 159 11.36 -0.70 4.41
CA CYS A 159 11.90 0.63 4.08
C CYS A 159 11.25 1.19 2.81
N GLY A 160 11.12 0.36 1.76
CA GLY A 160 10.48 0.76 0.51
C GLY A 160 8.99 1.08 0.66
N ALA A 161 8.26 0.27 1.41
CA ALA A 161 6.86 0.51 1.72
C ALA A 161 6.65 1.85 2.45
N SER A 162 7.48 2.13 3.46
CA SER A 162 7.49 3.40 4.18
C SER A 162 7.82 4.58 3.27
N ALA A 163 8.85 4.45 2.44
CA ALA A 163 9.24 5.45 1.45
C ALA A 163 8.10 5.73 0.46
N GLY A 164 7.41 4.67 0.01
CA GLY A 164 6.27 4.78 -0.89
C GLY A 164 5.10 5.57 -0.30
N LEU A 165 4.73 5.27 0.93
CA LEU A 165 3.65 5.98 1.62
C LEU A 165 4.03 7.44 1.91
N SER A 166 5.27 7.68 2.35
CA SER A 166 5.80 9.01 2.63
C SER A 166 5.79 9.91 1.39
N ALA A 167 6.31 9.42 0.26
CA ALA A 167 6.32 10.16 -1.01
C ALA A 167 4.89 10.42 -1.55
N ALA A 168 3.93 9.53 -1.24
CA ALA A 168 2.54 9.70 -1.68
C ALA A 168 1.81 10.82 -0.93
N PHE A 169 2.12 11.02 0.37
CA PHE A 169 1.34 11.89 1.26
C PHE A 169 2.11 13.06 1.88
N HIS A 170 3.41 13.18 1.67
CA HIS A 170 4.28 14.11 2.41
C HIS A 170 4.19 13.92 3.93
N ALA A 171 4.22 12.67 4.38
CA ALA A 171 4.03 12.30 5.77
C ALA A 171 5.08 11.26 6.22
N PRO A 172 6.35 11.66 6.40
CA PRO A 172 7.45 10.73 6.67
C PRO A 172 7.28 9.98 8.00
N LEU A 173 6.77 10.64 9.02
CA LEU A 173 6.52 10.01 10.32
C LEU A 173 5.38 8.97 10.23
N ALA A 174 4.28 9.31 9.56
CA ALA A 174 3.17 8.40 9.36
C ALA A 174 3.56 7.20 8.49
N GLY A 175 4.34 7.43 7.42
CA GLY A 175 4.88 6.37 6.56
C GLY A 175 5.76 5.38 7.33
N MET A 176 6.62 5.88 8.21
CA MET A 176 7.46 5.06 9.08
C MET A 176 6.61 4.24 10.06
N MET A 177 5.70 4.88 10.79
CA MET A 177 4.86 4.20 11.78
C MET A 177 3.99 3.12 11.15
N PHE A 178 3.33 3.44 10.03
CA PHE A 178 2.53 2.48 9.28
C PHE A 178 3.34 1.26 8.82
N ALA A 179 4.54 1.47 8.29
CA ALA A 179 5.37 0.38 7.81
C ALA A 179 5.86 -0.54 8.93
N VAL A 180 6.13 0.01 10.12
CA VAL A 180 6.59 -0.78 11.27
C VAL A 180 5.41 -1.47 11.96
N GLU A 181 4.29 -0.80 12.14
CA GLU A 181 3.12 -1.29 12.86
C GLU A 181 2.31 -2.27 12.02
N GLU A 182 1.93 -1.88 10.81
CA GLU A 182 1.00 -2.65 9.97
C GLU A 182 1.71 -3.69 9.10
N ILE A 183 2.83 -3.31 8.47
CA ILE A 183 3.48 -4.18 7.48
C ILE A 183 4.47 -5.13 8.16
N HIS A 184 5.34 -4.61 9.02
CA HIS A 184 6.38 -5.42 9.67
C HIS A 184 5.89 -6.13 10.93
N LYS A 185 4.89 -5.54 11.61
CA LYS A 185 4.23 -6.06 12.85
C LYS A 185 5.20 -6.33 14.01
N THR A 186 6.42 -5.79 13.94
CA THR A 186 7.40 -5.90 15.03
C THR A 186 8.13 -4.57 15.19
N PHE A 187 8.08 -4.03 16.40
CA PHE A 187 8.77 -2.80 16.72
C PHE A 187 10.16 -3.09 17.28
N SER A 188 11.19 -2.71 16.56
CA SER A 188 12.58 -2.82 17.03
C SER A 188 13.42 -1.65 16.53
N ILE A 189 14.34 -1.16 17.36
CA ILE A 189 15.22 -0.04 17.03
C ILE A 189 16.04 -0.27 15.75
N PRO A 190 16.56 -1.48 15.47
CA PRO A 190 17.31 -1.76 14.24
C PRO A 190 16.48 -1.60 12.96
N ILE A 191 15.15 -1.74 13.03
CA ILE A 191 14.25 -1.56 11.87
C ILE A 191 13.81 -0.10 11.76
N LEU A 192 13.58 0.55 12.89
CA LEU A 192 13.06 1.91 12.97
C LEU A 192 13.96 2.92 12.25
N LEU A 193 15.27 2.87 12.50
CA LEU A 193 16.23 3.82 11.94
C LEU A 193 16.32 3.74 10.40
N PRO A 194 16.51 2.56 9.76
CA PRO A 194 16.53 2.48 8.31
C PRO A 194 15.16 2.84 7.67
N VAL A 195 14.05 2.47 8.29
CA VAL A 195 12.71 2.81 7.80
C VAL A 195 12.47 4.32 7.87
N MET A 196 12.89 4.97 8.96
CA MET A 196 12.81 6.42 9.11
C MET A 196 13.68 7.14 8.07
N THR A 197 14.93 6.70 7.86
CA THR A 197 15.81 7.31 6.84
C THR A 197 15.23 7.16 5.44
N ALA A 198 14.68 5.99 5.10
CA ALA A 198 14.03 5.77 3.81
C ALA A 198 12.80 6.68 3.62
N SER A 199 11.98 6.80 4.66
CA SER A 199 10.78 7.63 4.67
C SER A 199 11.10 9.12 4.47
N VAL A 200 12.02 9.65 5.26
CA VAL A 200 12.44 11.07 5.18
C VAL A 200 13.11 11.37 3.85
N THR A 201 13.94 10.46 3.35
CA THR A 201 14.61 10.64 2.06
C THR A 201 13.61 10.69 0.90
N ALA A 202 12.62 9.80 0.92
CA ALA A 202 11.58 9.76 -0.10
C ALA A 202 10.70 11.01 -0.06
N ASP A 203 10.34 11.49 1.12
CA ASP A 203 9.60 12.73 1.29
C ASP A 203 10.39 13.95 0.83
N TYR A 204 11.67 14.01 1.15
CA TYR A 204 12.55 15.08 0.68
C TYR A 204 12.55 15.20 -0.85
N ILE A 205 12.66 14.07 -1.58
CA ILE A 205 12.62 14.06 -3.04
C ILE A 205 11.24 14.51 -3.53
N ALA A 206 10.18 13.96 -2.94
CA ALA A 206 8.81 14.28 -3.35
C ALA A 206 8.50 15.76 -3.11
N SER A 207 8.87 16.30 -1.96
CA SER A 207 8.68 17.72 -1.60
C SER A 207 9.48 18.67 -2.48
N HIS A 208 10.71 18.28 -2.87
CA HIS A 208 11.56 19.12 -3.71
C HIS A 208 11.05 19.21 -5.15
N ILE A 209 10.40 18.18 -5.67
CA ILE A 209 9.93 18.13 -7.06
C ILE A 209 8.46 18.58 -7.19
N LEU A 210 7.60 18.18 -6.26
CA LEU A 210 6.15 18.50 -6.31
C LEU A 210 5.77 19.71 -5.47
N GLY A 211 6.69 20.24 -4.67
CA GLY A 211 6.41 21.30 -3.69
C GLY A 211 5.82 20.74 -2.39
N LEU A 212 5.60 21.64 -1.44
CA LEU A 212 5.04 21.33 -0.11
C LEU A 212 3.51 21.52 -0.06
N ASP A 213 2.88 21.63 -1.21
CA ASP A 213 1.44 21.83 -1.27
C ASP A 213 0.69 20.62 -0.68
N PRO A 214 -0.24 20.87 0.26
CA PRO A 214 -1.04 19.80 0.83
C PRO A 214 -1.88 19.12 -0.25
N VAL A 215 -2.09 17.82 -0.10
CA VAL A 215 -2.89 17.01 -1.04
C VAL A 215 -4.32 17.55 -1.16
N PHE A 216 -4.85 18.05 -0.07
CA PHE A 216 -6.17 18.68 -0.01
C PHE A 216 -6.03 20.16 0.26
N ARG A 217 -6.36 20.99 -0.72
CA ARG A 217 -6.36 22.45 -0.60
C ARG A 217 -7.74 22.92 -0.17
N PHE A 218 -8.01 22.91 1.13
CA PHE A 218 -9.21 23.53 1.67
C PHE A 218 -8.91 24.96 2.12
N GLN A 219 -9.63 25.92 1.57
CA GLN A 219 -9.61 27.28 2.09
C GLN A 219 -10.59 27.36 3.25
N ILE A 220 -10.08 27.42 4.47
CA ILE A 220 -10.90 27.64 5.66
C ILE A 220 -11.21 29.12 5.73
N THR A 221 -12.41 29.51 5.29
CA THR A 221 -12.88 30.91 5.32
C THR A 221 -13.38 31.35 6.70
N LYS A 222 -13.83 30.41 7.53
CA LYS A 222 -14.30 30.67 8.90
C LYS A 222 -13.94 29.51 9.83
N TYR A 223 -13.44 29.84 11.01
CA TYR A 223 -13.24 28.84 12.07
C TYR A 223 -14.58 28.40 12.65
N LEU A 224 -14.67 27.13 13.04
CA LEU A 224 -15.85 26.60 13.73
C LEU A 224 -15.92 27.23 15.14
N PRO A 225 -17.02 27.94 15.49
CA PRO A 225 -17.19 28.46 16.83
C PRO A 225 -17.21 27.34 17.88
N GLN A 226 -16.66 27.57 19.06
CA GLN A 226 -16.53 26.55 20.11
C GLN A 226 -17.89 25.93 20.51
N ASN A 227 -18.97 26.67 20.41
CA ASN A 227 -20.32 26.19 20.71
C ASN A 227 -20.78 25.02 19.83
N TYR A 228 -20.12 24.77 18.71
CA TYR A 228 -20.45 23.68 17.78
C TYR A 228 -19.53 22.47 17.91
N TYR A 229 -18.57 22.45 18.85
CA TYR A 229 -17.62 21.31 18.98
C TYR A 229 -18.31 20.01 19.37
N TRP A 230 -19.48 20.04 20.00
CA TRP A 230 -20.28 18.86 20.25
C TRP A 230 -20.69 18.11 18.94
N LEU A 231 -20.82 18.85 17.82
CA LEU A 231 -21.09 18.25 16.50
C LEU A 231 -19.97 17.32 16.04
N LEU A 232 -18.72 17.53 16.49
CA LEU A 232 -17.60 16.64 16.19
C LEU A 232 -17.79 15.25 16.82
N ILE A 233 -18.38 15.22 18.02
CA ILE A 233 -18.73 13.96 18.70
C ILE A 233 -19.83 13.24 17.90
N LEU A 234 -20.87 13.96 17.52
CA LEU A 234 -21.96 13.40 16.71
C LEU A 234 -21.45 12.90 15.37
N LEU A 235 -20.59 13.67 14.70
CA LEU A 235 -19.95 13.28 13.44
C LEU A 235 -19.10 12.00 13.63
N GLY A 236 -18.32 11.92 14.71
CA GLY A 236 -17.53 10.73 15.04
C GLY A 236 -18.38 9.47 15.20
N ILE A 237 -19.52 9.59 15.90
CA ILE A 237 -20.48 8.48 16.06
C ILE A 237 -21.07 8.07 14.70
N LEU A 238 -21.52 9.03 13.90
CA LEU A 238 -22.11 8.75 12.58
C LEU A 238 -21.11 8.07 11.63
N VAL A 239 -19.87 8.57 11.59
CA VAL A 239 -18.80 7.99 10.76
C VAL A 239 -18.43 6.59 11.26
N GLY A 240 -18.35 6.40 12.60
CA GLY A 240 -18.09 5.09 13.20
C GLY A 240 -19.17 4.06 12.83
N VAL A 241 -20.43 4.41 12.98
CA VAL A 241 -21.57 3.55 12.59
C VAL A 241 -21.52 3.25 11.07
N SER A 242 -21.25 4.26 10.24
CA SER A 242 -21.11 4.08 8.79
C SER A 242 -19.95 3.12 8.45
N GLY A 243 -18.84 3.20 9.17
CA GLY A 243 -17.70 2.27 9.03
C GLY A 243 -18.07 0.82 9.36
N VAL A 244 -18.84 0.62 10.43
CA VAL A 244 -19.35 -0.73 10.77
C VAL A 244 -20.27 -1.26 9.66
N PHE A 245 -21.17 -0.43 9.14
CA PHE A 245 -22.04 -0.81 8.02
C PHE A 245 -21.25 -1.17 6.76
N TYR A 246 -20.20 -0.39 6.45
CA TYR A 246 -19.33 -0.65 5.32
C TYR A 246 -18.62 -2.01 5.47
N ASN A 247 -17.96 -2.25 6.60
CA ASN A 247 -17.27 -3.51 6.86
C ASN A 247 -18.24 -4.71 6.86
N TRP A 248 -19.42 -4.55 7.46
CA TRP A 248 -20.44 -5.60 7.45
C TRP A 248 -20.93 -5.93 6.02
N GLY A 249 -21.09 -4.90 5.17
CA GLY A 249 -21.44 -5.05 3.76
C GLY A 249 -20.34 -5.73 2.94
N ASP A 250 -19.08 -5.39 3.21
CA ASP A 250 -17.93 -5.97 2.53
C ASP A 250 -17.72 -7.46 2.88
N VAL A 251 -17.89 -7.81 4.16
CA VAL A 251 -17.78 -9.20 4.63
C VAL A 251 -18.97 -10.07 4.19
N LYS A 252 -20.19 -9.53 4.17
CA LYS A 252 -21.40 -10.29 3.79
C LYS A 252 -21.77 -10.17 2.31
N GLY A 253 -21.23 -9.19 1.60
CA GLY A 253 -21.44 -9.07 0.16
C GLY A 253 -20.99 -10.33 -0.54
N PRO A 254 -21.80 -10.93 -1.44
CA PRO A 254 -21.34 -12.05 -2.24
C PRO A 254 -20.08 -11.61 -2.98
N GLY A 255 -18.97 -12.29 -2.76
CA GLY A 255 -17.64 -11.94 -3.23
C GLY A 255 -17.56 -11.68 -4.75
N ILE A 256 -18.08 -10.54 -5.20
CA ILE A 256 -18.00 -10.05 -6.58
C ILE A 256 -16.56 -9.71 -6.92
N VAL A 257 -15.74 -9.41 -5.90
CA VAL A 257 -14.29 -9.35 -6.04
C VAL A 257 -13.67 -10.40 -5.12
N SER A 258 -13.69 -11.65 -5.56
CA SER A 258 -12.99 -12.74 -4.91
C SER A 258 -11.48 -12.48 -4.93
N GLN A 259 -11.00 -11.65 -4.02
CA GLN A 259 -9.57 -11.61 -3.66
C GLN A 259 -9.10 -12.99 -3.18
N ASN A 260 -10.00 -13.78 -2.61
CA ASN A 260 -9.74 -15.13 -2.13
C ASN A 260 -9.35 -16.12 -3.25
N SER A 261 -9.84 -15.95 -4.47
CA SER A 261 -9.54 -16.90 -5.55
C SER A 261 -8.07 -16.86 -6.01
N VAL A 262 -7.40 -15.71 -5.88
CA VAL A 262 -5.98 -15.58 -6.23
C VAL A 262 -5.10 -16.05 -5.06
N TYR A 263 -5.53 -15.79 -3.83
CA TYR A 263 -4.85 -16.25 -2.62
C TYR A 263 -4.94 -17.77 -2.48
N GLU A 264 -6.11 -18.38 -2.71
CA GLU A 264 -6.28 -19.84 -2.65
C GLU A 264 -5.59 -20.59 -3.80
N ARG A 265 -5.53 -20.00 -4.99
CA ARG A 265 -4.91 -20.66 -6.15
C ARG A 265 -3.40 -20.85 -5.98
N ASN A 266 -2.72 -20.03 -5.20
CA ASN A 266 -1.26 -20.05 -4.97
C ASN A 266 -0.84 -20.70 -3.65
N ARG A 267 -1.76 -21.27 -2.87
CA ARG A 267 -1.39 -22.05 -1.67
C ARG A 267 -0.71 -23.36 -2.07
N PRO A 268 0.49 -23.66 -1.52
CA PRO A 268 1.04 -25.01 -1.62
C PRO A 268 0.07 -26.00 -0.94
N SER A 269 -0.05 -27.18 -1.54
CA SER A 269 -1.07 -28.20 -1.22
C SER A 269 -1.08 -28.72 0.22
N VAL A 270 -0.07 -28.38 1.02
CA VAL A 270 0.09 -28.87 2.40
C VAL A 270 -0.77 -28.07 3.41
N ASP A 271 -1.06 -26.78 3.12
CA ASP A 271 -1.80 -25.92 4.06
C ASP A 271 -3.33 -25.97 3.90
N ARG A 272 -3.84 -26.75 2.93
CA ARG A 272 -5.29 -26.86 2.67
C ARG A 272 -6.05 -27.74 3.68
N LEU A 273 -5.35 -28.45 4.54
CA LEU A 273 -5.94 -29.41 5.47
C LEU A 273 -6.05 -28.92 6.92
N SER A 274 -5.47 -27.76 7.26
CA SER A 274 -5.46 -27.26 8.64
C SER A 274 -6.28 -26.00 8.90
N ASP A 275 -6.88 -25.38 7.89
CA ASP A 275 -7.62 -24.12 8.07
C ASP A 275 -9.08 -24.25 7.61
N CYS A 276 -9.90 -24.79 8.46
CA CYS A 276 -11.36 -24.61 8.45
C CYS A 276 -11.78 -23.32 9.20
N GLY A 277 -11.01 -22.22 9.05
CA GLY A 277 -11.38 -20.90 9.53
C GLY A 277 -11.44 -19.93 8.35
N SER A 278 -12.57 -19.32 8.08
CA SER A 278 -12.70 -18.31 7.05
C SER A 278 -11.80 -17.10 7.39
N ILE A 279 -11.27 -16.42 6.36
CA ILE A 279 -10.45 -15.19 6.54
C ILE A 279 -11.20 -14.11 7.32
N GLY A 280 -12.53 -14.17 7.38
CA GLY A 280 -13.38 -13.33 8.25
C GLY A 280 -13.11 -13.53 9.74
N ASP A 281 -12.71 -14.74 10.16
CA ASP A 281 -12.41 -15.02 11.58
C ASP A 281 -11.04 -14.46 12.01
N CYS A 282 -10.09 -14.32 11.10
CA CYS A 282 -8.79 -13.71 11.41
C CYS A 282 -8.89 -12.20 11.65
N ASP A 283 -9.77 -11.49 10.93
CA ASP A 283 -10.01 -10.06 11.15
C ASP A 283 -10.82 -9.83 12.44
N ALA A 284 -11.77 -10.72 12.74
CA ALA A 284 -12.49 -10.71 14.02
C ALA A 284 -11.57 -10.96 15.22
N VAL A 285 -10.57 -11.84 15.08
CA VAL A 285 -9.53 -12.09 16.11
C VAL A 285 -8.63 -10.86 16.30
N GLY A 286 -8.33 -10.12 15.23
CA GLY A 286 -7.59 -8.86 15.31
C GLY A 286 -8.34 -7.81 16.12
N ILE A 287 -9.62 -7.65 15.89
CA ILE A 287 -10.50 -6.73 16.64
C ILE A 287 -10.69 -7.23 18.09
N GLY A 288 -10.85 -8.53 18.29
CA GLY A 288 -10.99 -9.14 19.63
C GLY A 288 -9.78 -8.91 20.53
N LYS A 289 -8.56 -8.98 19.99
CA LYS A 289 -7.33 -8.65 20.72
C LYS A 289 -7.24 -7.17 21.12
N TRP A 290 -7.78 -6.27 20.32
CA TRP A 290 -7.83 -4.84 20.63
C TRP A 290 -8.81 -4.53 21.79
N PHE A 291 -9.87 -5.33 21.92
CA PHE A 291 -10.86 -5.19 22.99
C PHE A 291 -10.62 -6.12 24.19
N GLY A 292 -9.50 -6.83 24.26
CA GLY A 292 -9.14 -7.70 25.39
C GLY A 292 -10.04 -8.93 25.52
N LEU A 293 -10.69 -9.38 24.45
CA LEU A 293 -11.49 -10.59 24.42
C LEU A 293 -10.58 -11.77 24.03
N ASP A 294 -10.07 -12.48 25.03
CA ASP A 294 -9.34 -13.73 24.83
C ASP A 294 -10.29 -14.82 24.33
N CYS A 295 -10.25 -15.12 23.05
CA CYS A 295 -10.84 -16.34 22.54
C CYS A 295 -9.92 -17.51 22.92
N GLN A 296 -10.22 -18.22 23.99
CA GLN A 296 -9.64 -19.53 24.25
C GLN A 296 -10.13 -20.52 23.17
N PRO A 297 -9.25 -21.35 22.60
CA PRO A 297 -9.69 -22.45 21.76
C PRO A 297 -10.39 -23.47 22.65
N ASP A 298 -11.63 -23.79 22.33
CA ASP A 298 -12.34 -24.91 22.92
C ASP A 298 -11.58 -26.21 22.60
N THR A 299 -10.90 -26.74 23.62
CA THR A 299 -10.41 -28.10 23.63
C THR A 299 -11.58 -29.00 24.05
N GLY A 300 -12.21 -29.65 23.12
CA GLY A 300 -13.17 -30.72 23.25
C GLY A 300 -12.96 -31.74 22.14
#